data_cb36e2ae212fb2ce270a51b8cc9c8cd2
#
_entry.id   cb36e2ae212fb2ce270a51b8cc9c8cd2
#
_cell.length_a   1.000
_cell.length_b   1.000
_cell.length_c   1.000
_cell.angle_alpha   90.00
_cell.angle_beta   90.00
_cell.angle_gamma   90.00
#
_symmetry.space_group_name_H-M   'P 1'
#
loop_
_entity.id
_entity.type
_entity.pdbx_description
1 polymer ?
#
loop_
_entity_poly.entity_id
_entity_poly.type
_entity_poly.pdbx_seq_one_letter_code
_entity_poly.pdbx_strand_id
1 'polypeptide(L)'
;EVEDIAKRLMDYGFHAPTVSFPVAGTLMIEPTESEPKAELDRFIEAMLSIRNEIREIAEGKADKSDNVLKHAPHPAEDVLSDGWKRAYSREKAAYPVAGLRCGKFWPSVSRINNTYGDRNIVCACPPIEDYAK
;
A
#
# COMPACT_ATOMS: atom_id res chain seq x y z
N GLU A 1 -2.07 -8.47 -9.01
CA GLU A 1 -2.58 -9.34 -7.92
C GLU A 1 -3.34 -8.50 -6.91
N VAL A 2 -4.23 -9.15 -6.13
CA VAL A 2 -5.05 -8.45 -5.13
C VAL A 2 -4.21 -7.78 -4.05
N GLU A 3 -3.11 -8.39 -3.66
CA GLU A 3 -2.17 -7.83 -2.68
C GLU A 3 -1.55 -6.51 -3.17
N ASP A 4 -1.28 -6.37 -4.47
CA ASP A 4 -0.75 -5.13 -5.04
C ASP A 4 -1.73 -3.96 -4.86
N ILE A 5 -3.03 -4.23 -5.01
CA ILE A 5 -4.09 -3.22 -4.79
C ILE A 5 -4.14 -2.81 -3.32
N ALA A 6 -4.14 -3.80 -2.42
CA ALA A 6 -4.15 -3.56 -0.98
C ALA A 6 -2.94 -2.73 -0.51
N LYS A 7 -1.75 -3.08 -0.97
CA LYS A 7 -0.52 -2.33 -0.68
C LYS A 7 -0.55 -0.92 -1.29
N ARG A 8 -1.10 -0.76 -2.50
CA ARG A 8 -1.22 0.55 -3.15
C ARG A 8 -2.19 1.48 -2.43
N LEU A 9 -3.27 0.97 -1.84
CA LEU A 9 -4.19 1.76 -1.02
C LEU A 9 -3.50 2.44 0.18
N MET A 10 -2.42 1.85 0.72
CA MET A 10 -1.63 2.48 1.77
C MET A 10 -0.98 3.79 1.30
N ASP A 11 -0.59 3.90 0.03
CA ASP A 11 -0.07 5.14 -0.55
C ASP A 11 -1.14 6.24 -0.64
N TYR A 12 -2.41 5.86 -0.68
CA TYR A 12 -3.55 6.78 -0.61
C TYR A 12 -3.98 7.10 0.83
N GLY A 13 -3.27 6.57 1.83
CA GLY A 13 -3.54 6.81 3.24
C GLY A 13 -4.70 5.98 3.80
N PHE A 14 -4.99 4.83 3.18
CA PHE A 14 -5.94 3.85 3.71
C PHE A 14 -5.23 2.69 4.37
N HIS A 15 -5.80 2.19 5.46
CA HIS A 15 -5.42 0.88 5.95
C HIS A 15 -5.83 -0.17 4.91
N ALA A 16 -4.90 -1.09 4.60
CA ALA A 16 -5.17 -2.10 3.60
C ALA A 16 -6.35 -2.99 4.02
N PRO A 17 -7.35 -3.22 3.14
CA PRO A 17 -8.46 -4.10 3.46
C PRO A 17 -8.01 -5.56 3.57
N THR A 18 -8.84 -6.39 4.19
CA THR A 18 -8.60 -7.83 4.28
C THR A 18 -8.50 -8.45 2.88
N VAL A 19 -7.43 -9.21 2.68
CA VAL A 19 -7.10 -9.82 1.38
C VAL A 19 -7.42 -11.31 1.40
N SER A 20 -8.02 -11.82 0.33
CA SER A 20 -8.26 -13.25 0.11
C SER A 20 -9.08 -13.93 1.21
N PHE A 21 -10.01 -13.22 1.82
CA PHE A 21 -10.96 -13.74 2.79
C PHE A 21 -12.34 -13.06 2.63
N PRO A 22 -13.44 -13.81 2.66
CA PRO A 22 -13.54 -15.28 2.68
C PRO A 22 -13.23 -15.94 1.32
N VAL A 23 -13.08 -15.16 0.26
CA VAL A 23 -12.84 -15.66 -1.10
C VAL A 23 -11.42 -15.32 -1.52
N ALA A 24 -10.67 -16.33 -1.99
CA ALA A 24 -9.30 -16.14 -2.48
C ALA A 24 -9.26 -15.14 -3.65
N GLY A 25 -8.25 -14.25 -3.64
CA GLY A 25 -8.05 -13.26 -4.70
C GLY A 25 -8.99 -12.06 -4.67
N THR A 26 -9.70 -11.84 -3.56
CA THR A 26 -10.61 -10.70 -3.38
C THR A 26 -10.15 -9.74 -2.29
N LEU A 27 -10.73 -8.54 -2.28
CA LEU A 27 -10.66 -7.59 -1.16
C LEU A 27 -12.00 -7.58 -0.45
N MET A 28 -11.98 -7.62 0.88
CA MET A 28 -13.18 -7.42 1.69
C MET A 28 -13.20 -5.97 2.16
N ILE A 29 -14.14 -5.19 1.64
CA ILE A 29 -14.28 -3.76 1.91
C ILE A 29 -15.61 -3.54 2.63
N GLU A 30 -15.55 -3.02 3.85
CA GLU A 30 -16.71 -2.83 4.72
C GLU A 30 -16.78 -1.38 5.21
N PRO A 31 -17.30 -0.45 4.38
CA PRO A 31 -17.57 0.90 4.85
C PRO A 31 -18.72 0.87 5.88
N THR A 32 -18.52 1.55 7.00
CA THR A 32 -19.55 1.66 8.03
C THR A 32 -20.43 2.90 7.82
N GLU A 33 -21.62 2.94 8.42
CA GLU A 33 -22.51 4.11 8.39
C GLU A 33 -21.92 5.33 9.14
N SER A 34 -20.87 5.13 9.92
CA SER A 34 -20.18 6.22 10.63
C SER A 34 -19.14 6.94 9.77
N GLU A 35 -18.81 6.40 8.59
CA GLU A 35 -17.86 7.05 7.68
C GLU A 35 -18.49 8.28 7.02
N PRO A 36 -17.82 9.45 7.06
CA PRO A 36 -18.30 10.63 6.39
C PRO A 36 -18.24 10.45 4.87
N LYS A 37 -19.19 11.07 4.15
CA LYS A 37 -19.25 10.99 2.68
C LYS A 37 -17.91 11.36 2.03
N ALA A 38 -17.19 12.35 2.55
CA ALA A 38 -15.89 12.77 2.03
C ALA A 38 -14.85 11.63 2.04
N GLU A 39 -14.85 10.79 3.07
CA GLU A 39 -13.96 9.61 3.13
C GLU A 39 -14.38 8.53 2.12
N LEU A 40 -15.68 8.31 1.94
CA LEU A 40 -16.18 7.39 0.92
C LEU A 40 -15.79 7.87 -0.50
N ASP A 41 -15.96 9.15 -0.77
CA ASP A 41 -15.58 9.75 -2.06
C ASP A 41 -14.05 9.64 -2.29
N ARG A 42 -13.23 9.88 -1.25
CA ARG A 42 -11.77 9.73 -1.29
C ARG A 42 -11.36 8.27 -1.57
N PHE A 43 -12.06 7.31 -0.97
CA PHE A 43 -11.83 5.89 -1.23
C PHE A 43 -12.17 5.51 -2.68
N ILE A 44 -13.31 6.00 -3.18
CA ILE A 44 -13.72 5.77 -4.58
C ILE A 44 -12.68 6.37 -5.55
N GLU A 45 -12.20 7.59 -5.30
CA GLU A 45 -11.15 8.22 -6.10
C GLU A 45 -9.87 7.38 -6.12
N ALA A 46 -9.44 6.86 -4.96
CA ALA A 46 -8.28 5.97 -4.85
C ALA A 46 -8.47 4.69 -5.69
N MET A 47 -9.62 4.02 -5.57
CA MET A 47 -9.91 2.80 -6.33
C MET A 47 -9.96 3.05 -7.84
N LEU A 48 -10.53 4.16 -8.28
CA LEU A 48 -10.56 4.54 -9.70
C LEU A 48 -9.16 4.85 -10.22
N SER A 49 -8.32 5.52 -9.42
CA SER A 49 -6.93 5.80 -9.78
C SER A 49 -6.11 4.50 -9.88
N ILE A 50 -6.22 3.59 -8.92
CA ILE A 50 -5.58 2.27 -8.97
C ILE A 50 -6.04 1.46 -10.19
N ARG A 51 -7.34 1.51 -10.51
CA ARG A 51 -7.87 0.86 -11.72
C ARG A 51 -7.22 1.42 -13.00
N ASN A 52 -6.95 2.72 -13.05
CA ASN A 52 -6.24 3.32 -14.18
C ASN A 52 -4.78 2.87 -14.23
N GLU A 53 -4.08 2.78 -13.10
CA GLU A 53 -2.73 2.21 -13.03
C GLU A 53 -2.69 0.76 -13.53
N ILE A 54 -3.69 -0.06 -13.17
CA ILE A 54 -3.84 -1.44 -13.69
C ILE A 54 -4.03 -1.43 -15.22
N ARG A 55 -4.83 -0.49 -15.73
CA ARG A 55 -5.06 -0.36 -17.17
C ARG A 55 -3.79 0.02 -17.93
N GLU A 56 -2.97 0.93 -17.39
CA GLU A 56 -1.68 1.27 -17.97
C GLU A 56 -0.77 0.05 -18.13
N ILE A 57 -0.77 -0.86 -17.15
CA ILE A 57 -0.01 -2.12 -17.23
C ILE A 57 -0.60 -3.06 -18.30
N ALA A 58 -1.92 -3.19 -18.34
CA ALA A 58 -2.60 -4.05 -19.31
C ALA A 58 -2.41 -3.58 -20.75
N GLU A 59 -2.33 -2.26 -20.96
CA GLU A 59 -2.08 -1.63 -22.27
C GLU A 59 -0.58 -1.57 -22.65
N GLY A 60 0.32 -2.05 -21.79
CA GLY A 60 1.77 -2.03 -22.01
C GLY A 60 2.42 -0.64 -21.85
N LYS A 61 1.72 0.32 -21.25
CA LYS A 61 2.25 1.66 -20.94
C LYS A 61 3.13 1.68 -19.69
N ALA A 62 2.99 0.67 -18.82
CA ALA A 62 3.83 0.46 -17.66
C ALA A 62 4.36 -0.98 -17.68
N ASP A 63 5.57 -1.18 -17.14
CA ASP A 63 6.18 -2.51 -17.06
C ASP A 63 5.39 -3.42 -16.13
N LYS A 64 5.34 -4.73 -16.43
CA LYS A 64 4.58 -5.72 -15.65
C LYS A 64 5.19 -6.03 -14.29
N SER A 65 6.49 -5.87 -14.14
CA SER A 65 7.27 -6.19 -12.94
C SER A 65 7.79 -4.95 -12.22
N ASP A 66 8.12 -3.88 -12.94
CA ASP A 66 8.60 -2.61 -12.39
C ASP A 66 7.52 -1.52 -12.59
N ASN A 67 6.55 -1.51 -11.72
CA ASN A 67 5.45 -0.55 -11.75
C ASN A 67 5.03 -0.12 -10.34
N VAL A 68 4.24 0.93 -10.26
CA VAL A 68 3.82 1.55 -9.01
C VAL A 68 3.01 0.62 -8.09
N LEU A 69 2.30 -0.36 -8.66
CA LEU A 69 1.53 -1.34 -7.88
C LEU A 69 2.44 -2.41 -7.27
N LYS A 70 3.42 -2.90 -8.04
CA LYS A 70 4.35 -3.94 -7.59
C LYS A 70 5.30 -3.46 -6.49
N HIS A 71 5.59 -2.17 -6.45
CA HIS A 71 6.49 -1.59 -5.46
C HIS A 71 5.78 -0.87 -4.30
N ALA A 72 4.46 -0.77 -4.34
CA ALA A 72 3.69 -0.21 -3.23
C ALA A 72 3.82 -1.07 -1.96
N PRO A 73 3.80 -0.46 -0.76
CA PRO A 73 3.66 0.97 -0.49
C PRO A 73 5.01 1.72 -0.59
N HIS A 74 4.95 3.05 -0.75
CA HIS A 74 6.11 3.93 -0.91
C HIS A 74 6.29 4.84 0.32
N PRO A 75 7.16 4.48 1.28
CA PRO A 75 7.46 5.35 2.42
C PRO A 75 8.26 6.59 1.99
N ALA A 76 8.27 7.60 2.84
CA ALA A 76 8.99 8.84 2.58
C ALA A 76 10.49 8.61 2.33
N GLU A 77 11.10 7.68 3.08
CA GLU A 77 12.51 7.32 2.94
C GLU A 77 12.85 6.88 1.51
N ASP A 78 12.04 6.01 0.91
CA ASP A 78 12.26 5.55 -0.47
C ASP A 78 12.10 6.68 -1.48
N VAL A 79 11.04 7.49 -1.33
CA VAL A 79 10.72 8.56 -2.29
C VAL A 79 11.73 9.70 -2.25
N LEU A 80 12.27 10.02 -1.08
CA LEU A 80 13.22 11.13 -0.87
C LEU A 80 14.68 10.73 -1.09
N SER A 81 14.98 9.42 -1.16
CA SER A 81 16.35 8.94 -1.35
C SER A 81 16.89 9.25 -2.75
N ASP A 82 18.20 9.45 -2.87
CA ASP A 82 18.88 9.62 -4.17
C ASP A 82 18.90 8.33 -5.01
N GLY A 83 18.64 7.21 -4.37
CA GLY A 83 18.66 5.88 -4.99
C GLY A 83 17.43 5.51 -5.82
N TRP A 84 16.52 6.45 -6.13
CA TRP A 84 15.33 6.18 -6.92
C TRP A 84 15.65 5.71 -8.33
N LYS A 85 15.37 4.44 -8.63
CA LYS A 85 15.65 3.80 -9.94
C LYS A 85 14.40 3.11 -10.52
N ARG A 86 13.21 3.62 -10.22
CA ARG A 86 11.95 3.06 -10.72
C ARG A 86 11.62 3.58 -12.11
N ALA A 87 10.87 2.79 -12.89
CA ALA A 87 10.38 3.17 -14.22
C ALA A 87 9.28 4.26 -14.19
N TYR A 88 8.86 4.71 -13.02
CA TYR A 88 7.84 5.73 -12.80
C TYR A 88 8.35 6.85 -11.89
N SER A 89 7.68 8.01 -11.93
CA SER A 89 8.11 9.18 -11.17
C SER A 89 7.84 9.04 -9.67
N ARG A 90 8.66 9.75 -8.85
CA ARG A 90 8.41 9.93 -7.42
C ARG A 90 7.04 10.55 -7.14
N GLU A 91 6.61 11.47 -7.99
CA GLU A 91 5.29 12.11 -7.90
C GLU A 91 4.16 11.10 -8.05
N LYS A 92 4.24 10.21 -9.05
CA LYS A 92 3.27 9.12 -9.24
C LYS A 92 3.25 8.15 -8.05
N ALA A 93 4.40 7.88 -7.44
CA ALA A 93 4.49 7.06 -6.23
C ALA A 93 3.79 7.72 -5.04
N ALA A 94 4.15 8.97 -4.75
CA ALA A 94 3.74 9.67 -3.52
C ALA A 94 2.37 10.36 -3.62
N TYR A 95 2.05 10.95 -4.77
CA TYR A 95 0.89 11.83 -4.97
C TYR A 95 0.07 11.43 -6.19
N PRO A 96 -0.47 10.19 -6.23
CA PRO A 96 -1.24 9.70 -7.37
C PRO A 96 -2.53 10.48 -7.62
N VAL A 97 -3.05 11.19 -6.61
CA VAL A 97 -4.20 12.09 -6.70
C VAL A 97 -3.88 13.42 -6.02
N ALA A 98 -4.47 14.51 -6.51
CA ALA A 98 -4.15 15.86 -6.07
C ALA A 98 -4.40 16.10 -4.57
N GLY A 99 -5.45 15.52 -4.02
CA GLY A 99 -5.83 15.67 -2.61
C GLY A 99 -4.76 15.22 -1.62
N LEU A 100 -3.90 14.29 -2.00
CA LEU A 100 -2.81 13.80 -1.15
C LEU A 100 -1.71 14.85 -0.88
N ARG A 101 -1.61 15.91 -1.68
CA ARG A 101 -0.61 16.97 -1.43
C ARG A 101 -0.88 17.75 -0.14
N CYS A 102 -2.15 17.82 0.27
CA CYS A 102 -2.56 18.56 1.48
C CYS A 102 -2.60 17.71 2.74
N GLY A 103 -2.64 16.38 2.62
CA GLY A 103 -2.84 15.48 3.76
C GLY A 103 -2.22 14.10 3.54
N LYS A 104 -0.95 14.05 3.11
CA LYS A 104 -0.25 12.79 2.89
C LYS A 104 0.02 12.07 4.21
N PHE A 105 -0.54 10.87 4.35
CA PHE A 105 -0.10 9.90 5.33
C PHE A 105 0.93 8.97 4.67
N TRP A 106 2.15 8.96 5.19
CA TRP A 106 3.23 8.15 4.65
C TRP A 106 3.20 6.74 5.23
N PRO A 107 3.26 5.69 4.39
CA PRO A 107 3.50 4.33 4.88
C PRO A 107 4.79 4.26 5.70
N SER A 108 4.78 3.45 6.75
CA SER A 108 5.93 3.33 7.67
C SER A 108 7.07 2.49 7.09
N VAL A 109 6.77 1.57 6.18
CA VAL A 109 7.72 0.63 5.60
C VAL A 109 7.42 0.40 4.12
N SER A 110 8.45 0.02 3.37
CA SER A 110 8.32 -0.48 2.00
C SER A 110 7.63 -1.85 1.97
N ARG A 111 7.44 -2.39 0.77
CA ARG A 111 6.80 -3.70 0.60
C ARG A 111 7.59 -4.79 1.33
N ILE A 112 6.94 -5.44 2.27
CA ILE A 112 7.48 -6.58 3.01
C ILE A 112 7.09 -7.91 2.36
N ASN A 113 7.90 -8.93 2.59
CA ASN A 113 7.56 -10.31 2.25
C ASN A 113 6.80 -10.94 3.43
N ASN A 114 5.47 -10.88 3.39
CA ASN A 114 4.61 -11.39 4.46
C ASN A 114 4.87 -12.88 4.73
N THR A 115 4.97 -13.68 3.68
CA THR A 115 5.19 -15.13 3.80
C THR A 115 6.51 -15.46 4.48
N TYR A 116 7.56 -14.69 4.17
CA TYR A 116 8.84 -14.85 4.84
C TYR A 116 8.74 -14.44 6.32
N GLY A 117 8.12 -13.29 6.61
CA GLY A 117 7.93 -12.81 7.98
C GLY A 117 7.17 -13.78 8.85
N ASP A 118 6.07 -14.33 8.34
CA ASP A 118 5.23 -15.31 9.07
C ASP A 118 5.97 -16.61 9.42
N ARG A 119 6.91 -17.00 8.56
CA ARG A 119 7.71 -18.23 8.76
C ARG A 119 9.00 -18.00 9.54
N ASN A 120 9.42 -16.76 9.72
CA ASN A 120 10.68 -16.39 10.38
C ASN A 120 10.41 -15.34 11.46
N ILE A 121 9.60 -15.74 12.44
CA ILE A 121 9.26 -14.89 13.57
C ILE A 121 10.50 -14.67 14.43
N VAL A 122 10.88 -13.42 14.67
CA VAL A 122 11.93 -13.03 15.59
C VAL A 122 11.28 -12.41 16.82
N CYS A 123 11.44 -13.05 17.98
CA CYS A 123 11.02 -12.47 19.25
C CYS A 123 12.12 -11.56 19.78
N ALA A 124 11.80 -10.27 19.90
CA ALA A 124 12.68 -9.27 20.51
C ALA A 124 12.39 -9.04 22.01
N CYS A 125 11.52 -9.86 22.60
CA CYS A 125 11.23 -9.78 24.03
C CYS A 125 12.45 -10.23 24.85
N PRO A 126 12.81 -9.52 25.93
CA PRO A 126 13.80 -10.01 26.88
C PRO A 126 13.38 -11.37 27.45
N PRO A 127 14.34 -12.23 27.86
CA PRO A 127 14.03 -13.46 28.56
C PRO A 127 13.18 -13.20 29.80
N ILE A 128 12.31 -14.14 30.17
CA ILE A 128 11.38 -13.97 31.29
C ILE A 128 12.09 -13.71 32.61
N GLU A 129 13.31 -14.18 32.76
CA GLU A 129 14.18 -14.00 33.91
C GLU A 129 14.53 -12.51 34.14
N ASP A 130 14.53 -11.70 33.11
CA ASP A 130 14.81 -10.28 33.22
C ASP A 130 13.68 -9.51 33.91
N TYR A 131 12.47 -10.07 33.95
CA TYR A 131 11.28 -9.50 34.61
C TYR A 131 11.11 -10.02 36.05
N ALA A 132 11.92 -10.97 36.50
CA ALA A 132 11.84 -11.61 37.82
C ALA A 132 12.64 -10.85 38.91
N LYS A 133 12.98 -9.57 38.70
CA LYS A 133 13.73 -8.74 39.66
C LYS A 133 12.81 -7.97 40.60
#